data_26fb25f8d025e20557456dc7432a2058
#
_entry.id   26fb25f8d025e20557456dc7432a2058
#
_cell.length_a   1.000
_cell.length_b   1.000
_cell.length_c   1.000
_cell.angle_alpha   90.00
_cell.angle_beta   90.00
_cell.angle_gamma   90.00
#
_symmetry.space_group_name_H-M   'P 1'
#
loop_
_entity.id
_entity.type
_entity.pdbx_description
1 polymer ?
#
loop_
_entity_poly.entity_id
_entity_poly.type
_entity_poly.pdbx_seq_one_letter_code
_entity_poly.pdbx_strand_id
1 'polypeptide(L)'
;MRLTFKSIIFSLAILLSFQANAKLGFVGIGVSNIEKSTKFYQDILGLDVIGTYDDITVDNADGSESFLDEVVLGYNNKPGTLLVLMNWPKDKKNYDGDNVKIVFEVENAKEVMKKIKKAGGKIDRKALPHYTIEGGLVGLGRDLDNYVVEIIQWKAN
;
A
#
# COMPACT_ATOMS: atom_id res chain seq x y z
N MET A 1 71.92 26.30 4.51
CA MET A 1 70.55 26.48 4.92
C MET A 1 69.70 25.48 4.13
N ARG A 2 69.34 24.33 4.72
CA ARG A 2 68.62 23.28 4.04
C ARG A 2 67.12 23.46 4.34
N LEU A 3 66.30 23.79 3.32
CA LEU A 3 64.86 23.79 3.43
C LEU A 3 64.32 22.34 3.27
N THR A 4 63.76 21.80 4.31
CA THR A 4 63.01 20.53 4.26
C THR A 4 61.60 20.82 3.83
N PHE A 5 61.23 20.36 2.63
CA PHE A 5 59.86 20.38 2.14
C PHE A 5 59.04 19.30 2.90
N LYS A 6 58.19 19.70 3.79
CA LYS A 6 57.16 18.80 4.38
C LYS A 6 56.03 18.63 3.35
N SER A 7 55.97 17.46 2.71
CA SER A 7 54.86 17.04 1.89
C SER A 7 53.59 16.91 2.75
N ILE A 8 52.65 17.82 2.58
CA ILE A 8 51.31 17.70 3.13
C ILE A 8 50.53 16.81 2.18
N ILE A 9 50.40 15.53 2.53
CA ILE A 9 49.45 14.61 1.87
C ILE A 9 48.07 14.99 2.33
N PHE A 10 47.33 15.72 1.49
CA PHE A 10 45.91 15.98 1.68
C PHE A 10 45.18 14.71 1.28
N SER A 11 44.86 13.85 2.26
CA SER A 11 43.95 12.72 2.06
C SER A 11 42.56 13.26 1.82
N LEU A 12 42.18 13.44 0.55
CA LEU A 12 40.81 13.70 0.14
C LEU A 12 40.00 12.41 0.36
N ALA A 13 39.44 12.27 1.56
CA ALA A 13 38.44 11.24 1.83
C ALA A 13 37.20 11.58 1.01
N ILE A 14 37.08 10.95 -0.16
CA ILE A 14 35.83 10.96 -0.93
C ILE A 14 34.84 10.17 -0.11
N LEU A 15 34.03 10.89 0.67
CA LEU A 15 32.80 10.35 1.25
C LEU A 15 31.85 10.01 0.09
N LEU A 16 31.96 8.77 -0.40
CA LEU A 16 30.92 8.18 -1.24
C LEU A 16 29.67 8.08 -0.37
N SER A 17 28.86 9.12 -0.40
CA SER A 17 27.51 9.05 0.14
C SER A 17 26.74 8.05 -0.72
N PHE A 18 26.61 6.83 -0.24
CA PHE A 18 25.65 5.88 -0.77
C PHE A 18 24.27 6.48 -0.53
N GLN A 19 23.70 7.13 -1.54
CA GLN A 19 22.29 7.46 -1.53
C GLN A 19 21.54 6.14 -1.69
N ALA A 20 21.00 5.63 -0.59
CA ALA A 20 20.08 4.52 -0.63
C ALA A 20 18.80 5.02 -1.32
N ASN A 21 18.65 4.74 -2.61
CA ASN A 21 17.39 4.98 -3.32
C ASN A 21 16.37 3.91 -2.90
N ALA A 22 15.69 4.16 -1.78
CA ALA A 22 14.58 3.32 -1.36
C ALA A 22 13.38 3.55 -2.29
N LYS A 23 12.78 2.46 -2.75
CA LYS A 23 11.52 2.46 -3.52
C LYS A 23 10.49 1.71 -2.70
N LEU A 24 9.29 2.29 -2.56
CA LEU A 24 8.16 1.56 -2.00
C LEU A 24 7.84 0.38 -2.92
N GLY A 25 7.95 -0.86 -2.41
CA GLY A 25 7.64 -2.07 -3.15
C GLY A 25 6.14 -2.30 -3.22
N PHE A 26 5.52 -2.44 -2.06
CA PHE A 26 4.07 -2.67 -1.90
C PHE A 26 3.60 -2.25 -0.50
N VAL A 27 2.30 -2.25 -0.30
CA VAL A 27 1.66 -2.05 1.01
C VAL A 27 0.98 -3.35 1.43
N GLY A 28 1.26 -3.82 2.65
CA GLY A 28 0.58 -4.97 3.25
C GLY A 28 -0.44 -4.50 4.28
N ILE A 29 -1.64 -5.08 4.26
CA ILE A 29 -2.70 -4.84 5.24
C ILE A 29 -3.23 -6.15 5.79
N GLY A 30 -3.47 -6.20 7.09
CA GLY A 30 -4.09 -7.36 7.73
C GLY A 30 -5.59 -7.37 7.49
N VAL A 31 -6.17 -8.52 7.13
CA VAL A 31 -7.60 -8.65 6.83
C VAL A 31 -8.21 -9.81 7.61
N SER A 32 -9.45 -9.64 8.05
CA SER A 32 -10.18 -10.65 8.83
C SER A 32 -10.62 -11.86 7.98
N ASN A 33 -10.82 -11.65 6.68
CA ASN A 33 -11.20 -12.69 5.74
C ASN A 33 -10.57 -12.43 4.37
N ILE A 34 -9.53 -13.20 4.03
CA ILE A 34 -8.70 -12.98 2.84
C ILE A 34 -9.51 -13.12 1.53
N GLU A 35 -10.43 -14.07 1.46
CA GLU A 35 -11.25 -14.29 0.27
C GLU A 35 -12.22 -13.13 0.02
N LYS A 36 -12.91 -12.66 1.07
CA LYS A 36 -13.84 -11.53 0.97
C LYS A 36 -13.11 -10.24 0.63
N SER A 37 -11.97 -9.99 1.25
CA SER A 37 -11.17 -8.79 0.99
C SER A 37 -10.55 -8.82 -0.40
N THR A 38 -10.07 -9.98 -0.86
CA THR A 38 -9.62 -10.18 -2.24
C THR A 38 -10.72 -9.82 -3.23
N LYS A 39 -11.90 -10.42 -3.06
CA LYS A 39 -13.04 -10.12 -3.92
C LYS A 39 -13.45 -8.65 -3.87
N PHE A 40 -13.43 -8.03 -2.69
CA PHE A 40 -13.73 -6.61 -2.54
C PHE A 40 -12.84 -5.74 -3.44
N TYR A 41 -11.51 -5.89 -3.33
CA TYR A 41 -10.57 -5.08 -4.10
C TYR A 41 -10.61 -5.39 -5.61
N GLN A 42 -10.85 -6.65 -6.00
CA GLN A 42 -11.10 -7.01 -7.40
C GLN A 42 -12.35 -6.31 -7.95
N ASP A 43 -13.48 -6.37 -7.24
CA ASP A 43 -14.76 -5.83 -7.70
C ASP A 43 -14.75 -4.28 -7.80
N ILE A 44 -14.10 -3.60 -6.85
CA ILE A 44 -14.14 -2.13 -6.81
C ILE A 44 -13.08 -1.46 -7.69
N LEU A 45 -11.89 -2.06 -7.80
CA LEU A 45 -10.72 -1.46 -8.45
C LEU A 45 -10.25 -2.21 -9.70
N GLY A 46 -10.77 -3.44 -9.92
CA GLY A 46 -10.31 -4.27 -11.02
C GLY A 46 -8.88 -4.77 -10.83
N LEU A 47 -8.46 -4.99 -9.59
CA LEU A 47 -7.16 -5.61 -9.31
C LEU A 47 -7.20 -7.10 -9.65
N ASP A 48 -6.07 -7.60 -10.14
CA ASP A 48 -5.85 -9.02 -10.40
C ASP A 48 -5.14 -9.66 -9.21
N VAL A 49 -5.41 -10.95 -8.95
CA VAL A 49 -4.57 -11.76 -8.07
C VAL A 49 -3.33 -12.16 -8.85
N ILE A 50 -2.16 -11.70 -8.42
CA ILE A 50 -0.87 -11.98 -9.05
C ILE A 50 -0.02 -12.97 -8.25
N GLY A 51 -0.44 -13.30 -7.03
CA GLY A 51 0.18 -14.35 -6.21
C GLY A 51 -0.70 -14.71 -5.03
N THR A 52 -0.65 -15.98 -4.62
CA THR A 52 -1.27 -16.51 -3.40
C THR A 52 -0.26 -17.38 -2.68
N TYR A 53 -0.14 -17.19 -1.38
CA TYR A 53 0.80 -17.90 -0.53
C TYR A 53 0.06 -18.30 0.75
N ASP A 54 -0.01 -19.59 1.01
CA ASP A 54 -0.71 -20.14 2.15
C ASP A 54 0.28 -20.75 3.15
N ASP A 55 -0.06 -20.74 4.45
CA ASP A 55 0.73 -21.35 5.53
C ASP A 55 2.20 -20.89 5.59
N ILE A 56 2.47 -19.62 5.29
CA ILE A 56 3.81 -19.04 5.44
C ILE A 56 4.16 -19.06 6.93
N THR A 57 5.25 -19.74 7.29
CA THR A 57 5.78 -19.69 8.66
C THR A 57 6.59 -18.43 8.88
N VAL A 58 6.24 -17.69 9.91
CA VAL A 58 6.94 -16.48 10.34
C VAL A 58 7.53 -16.68 11.74
N ASP A 59 8.86 -16.62 11.83
CA ASP A 59 9.58 -16.67 13.11
C ASP A 59 9.46 -15.29 13.80
N ASN A 60 8.82 -15.26 14.97
CA ASN A 60 8.68 -14.06 15.77
C ASN A 60 9.95 -13.79 16.60
N ALA A 61 10.15 -12.55 17.00
CA ALA A 61 11.32 -12.13 17.79
C ALA A 61 11.37 -12.79 19.19
N ASP A 62 10.25 -13.28 19.71
CA ASP A 62 10.15 -14.00 20.98
C ASP A 62 10.38 -15.52 20.86
N GLY A 63 10.71 -15.99 19.65
CA GLY A 63 10.95 -17.41 19.35
C GLY A 63 9.68 -18.23 19.09
N SER A 64 8.50 -17.61 19.08
CA SER A 64 7.27 -18.26 18.64
C SER A 64 7.13 -18.24 17.12
N GLU A 65 6.29 -19.10 16.57
CA GLU A 65 5.91 -19.11 15.16
C GLU A 65 4.49 -18.59 14.98
N SER A 66 4.29 -17.80 13.91
CA SER A 66 2.98 -17.43 13.39
C SER A 66 2.78 -18.03 12.00
N PHE A 67 1.52 -18.22 11.62
CA PHE A 67 1.17 -18.72 10.29
C PHE A 67 0.38 -17.63 9.56
N LEU A 68 0.85 -17.30 8.37
CA LEU A 68 0.38 -16.18 7.57
C LEU A 68 -0.07 -16.69 6.21
N ASP A 69 -1.27 -16.30 5.80
CA ASP A 69 -1.72 -16.40 4.41
C ASP A 69 -1.63 -15.04 3.74
N GLU A 70 -1.17 -15.01 2.48
CA GLU A 70 -1.04 -13.78 1.71
C GLU A 70 -1.69 -13.90 0.33
N VAL A 71 -2.38 -12.84 -0.08
CA VAL A 71 -2.81 -12.63 -1.46
C VAL A 71 -2.23 -11.33 -1.97
N VAL A 72 -1.49 -11.41 -3.06
CA VAL A 72 -0.87 -10.25 -3.72
C VAL A 72 -1.78 -9.78 -4.84
N LEU A 73 -2.21 -8.52 -4.75
CA LEU A 73 -3.08 -7.86 -5.72
C LEU A 73 -2.32 -6.78 -6.50
N GLY A 74 -2.61 -6.67 -7.78
CA GLY A 74 -2.02 -5.68 -8.67
C GLY A 74 -2.68 -5.71 -10.04
N TYR A 75 -2.03 -5.10 -11.04
CA TYR A 75 -2.49 -5.17 -12.43
C TYR A 75 -1.53 -6.06 -13.23
N ASN A 76 -2.04 -7.10 -13.88
CA ASN A 76 -1.21 -8.07 -14.63
C ASN A 76 -0.37 -7.42 -15.75
N ASN A 77 -0.79 -6.29 -16.28
CA ASN A 77 -0.18 -5.64 -17.44
C ASN A 77 0.42 -4.26 -17.14
N LYS A 78 0.46 -3.84 -15.88
CA LYS A 78 1.02 -2.55 -15.49
C LYS A 78 1.97 -2.71 -14.30
N PRO A 79 3.22 -2.27 -14.40
CA PRO A 79 4.04 -2.10 -13.19
C PRO A 79 3.39 -1.02 -12.32
N GLY A 80 3.09 -1.32 -11.08
CA GLY A 80 2.42 -0.37 -10.19
C GLY A 80 2.51 -0.77 -8.74
N THR A 81 1.83 -0.03 -7.91
CA THR A 81 1.72 -0.30 -6.48
C THR A 81 0.95 -1.61 -6.30
N LEU A 82 1.55 -2.53 -5.56
CA LEU A 82 0.92 -3.77 -5.17
C LEU A 82 0.31 -3.62 -3.78
N LEU A 83 -0.84 -4.23 -3.59
CA LEU A 83 -1.49 -4.39 -2.31
C LEU A 83 -1.39 -5.87 -1.91
N VAL A 84 -0.86 -6.14 -0.71
CA VAL A 84 -0.80 -7.47 -0.14
C VAL A 84 -1.83 -7.57 0.97
N LEU A 85 -2.73 -8.52 0.85
CA LEU A 85 -3.68 -8.87 1.89
C LEU A 85 -3.07 -9.97 2.75
N MET A 86 -3.04 -9.78 4.06
CA MET A 86 -2.44 -10.70 5.03
C MET A 86 -3.49 -11.19 6.01
N ASN A 87 -3.58 -12.49 6.21
CA ASN A 87 -4.44 -13.09 7.23
C ASN A 87 -3.63 -14.03 8.11
N TRP A 88 -3.88 -14.02 9.42
CA TRP A 88 -3.28 -14.95 10.38
C TRP A 88 -4.36 -15.88 10.92
N PRO A 89 -4.66 -17.00 10.24
CA PRO A 89 -5.83 -17.82 10.53
C PRO A 89 -5.80 -18.49 11.91
N LYS A 90 -4.62 -18.70 12.45
CA LYS A 90 -4.42 -19.33 13.77
C LYS A 90 -4.33 -18.31 14.92
N ASP A 91 -4.10 -17.03 14.60
CA ASP A 91 -3.96 -15.96 15.59
C ASP A 91 -5.27 -15.18 15.71
N LYS A 92 -5.67 -14.83 16.92
CA LYS A 92 -6.82 -13.96 17.15
C LYS A 92 -6.41 -12.48 17.01
N LYS A 93 -5.95 -12.09 15.82
CA LYS A 93 -5.57 -10.70 15.57
C LYS A 93 -6.81 -9.81 15.43
N ASN A 94 -6.72 -8.60 15.96
CA ASN A 94 -7.72 -7.56 15.71
C ASN A 94 -7.31 -6.78 14.46
N TYR A 95 -8.14 -6.83 13.45
CA TYR A 95 -7.95 -6.11 12.21
C TYR A 95 -8.79 -4.83 12.25
N ASP A 96 -8.18 -3.72 12.67
CA ASP A 96 -8.79 -2.40 12.66
C ASP A 96 -7.91 -1.44 11.89
N GLY A 97 -8.34 -1.13 10.68
CA GLY A 97 -7.60 -0.29 9.73
C GLY A 97 -7.83 1.21 9.89
N ASP A 98 -8.48 1.69 10.96
CA ASP A 98 -8.92 3.09 11.10
C ASP A 98 -7.79 4.12 10.91
N ASN A 99 -6.55 3.77 11.27
CA ASN A 99 -5.38 4.64 11.15
C ASN A 99 -4.57 4.44 9.87
N VAL A 100 -5.02 3.60 8.94
CA VAL A 100 -4.37 3.35 7.66
C VAL A 100 -5.25 3.86 6.53
N LYS A 101 -4.67 4.68 5.65
CA LYS A 101 -5.33 5.18 4.44
C LYS A 101 -4.60 4.68 3.21
N ILE A 102 -5.34 4.03 2.32
CA ILE A 102 -4.88 3.57 1.01
C ILE A 102 -5.52 4.45 -0.05
N VAL A 103 -4.71 5.05 -0.91
CA VAL A 103 -5.18 5.97 -1.95
C VAL A 103 -5.10 5.30 -3.31
N PHE A 104 -6.22 5.31 -4.04
CA PHE A 104 -6.28 4.82 -5.40
C PHE A 104 -6.71 5.92 -6.38
N GLU A 105 -5.96 6.03 -7.45
CA GLU A 105 -6.31 6.90 -8.58
C GLU A 105 -7.18 6.12 -9.57
N VAL A 106 -8.32 6.71 -9.95
CA VAL A 106 -9.31 6.05 -10.81
C VAL A 106 -9.86 7.01 -11.86
N GLU A 107 -10.37 6.46 -12.95
CA GLU A 107 -11.02 7.25 -14.00
C GLU A 107 -12.40 7.79 -13.59
N ASN A 108 -13.13 7.08 -12.73
CA ASN A 108 -14.48 7.45 -12.31
C ASN A 108 -14.69 7.23 -10.81
N ALA A 109 -14.38 8.25 -10.01
CA ALA A 109 -14.50 8.19 -8.56
C ALA A 109 -15.94 7.92 -8.08
N LYS A 110 -16.94 8.52 -8.74
CA LYS A 110 -18.36 8.33 -8.34
C LYS A 110 -18.80 6.88 -8.51
N GLU A 111 -18.36 6.22 -9.57
CA GLU A 111 -18.69 4.83 -9.84
C GLU A 111 -17.99 3.89 -8.83
N VAL A 112 -16.70 4.12 -8.57
CA VAL A 112 -15.96 3.32 -7.57
C VAL A 112 -16.58 3.46 -6.17
N MET A 113 -17.00 4.67 -5.76
CA MET A 113 -17.68 4.86 -4.48
C MET A 113 -18.99 4.06 -4.39
N LYS A 114 -19.75 3.92 -5.49
CA LYS A 114 -20.95 3.04 -5.52
C LYS A 114 -20.56 1.57 -5.38
N LYS A 115 -19.49 1.13 -6.04
CA LYS A 115 -18.99 -0.24 -5.94
C LYS A 115 -18.54 -0.58 -4.52
N ILE A 116 -17.81 0.32 -3.84
CA ILE A 116 -17.43 0.16 -2.43
C ILE A 116 -18.66 -0.14 -1.58
N LYS A 117 -19.71 0.69 -1.68
CA LYS A 117 -20.95 0.49 -0.93
C LYS A 117 -21.62 -0.86 -1.26
N LYS A 118 -21.68 -1.21 -2.56
CA LYS A 118 -22.29 -2.48 -3.01
C LYS A 118 -21.52 -3.71 -2.53
N ALA A 119 -20.20 -3.61 -2.42
CA ALA A 119 -19.33 -4.69 -1.94
C ALA A 119 -19.29 -4.83 -0.40
N GLY A 120 -20.09 -4.05 0.33
CA GLY A 120 -20.19 -4.12 1.80
C GLY A 120 -19.34 -3.12 2.56
N GLY A 121 -18.55 -2.31 1.87
CA GLY A 121 -17.80 -1.22 2.48
C GLY A 121 -18.68 -0.05 2.91
N LYS A 122 -18.09 0.89 3.63
CA LYS A 122 -18.77 2.11 4.11
C LYS A 122 -18.38 3.30 3.27
N ILE A 123 -19.21 4.33 3.27
CA ILE A 123 -18.93 5.61 2.61
C ILE A 123 -18.90 6.70 3.67
N ASP A 124 -17.70 7.19 3.98
CA ASP A 124 -17.51 8.31 4.91
C ASP A 124 -17.74 9.65 4.20
N ARG A 125 -17.32 9.76 2.93
CA ARG A 125 -17.53 10.95 2.10
C ARG A 125 -17.73 10.56 0.65
N LYS A 126 -18.83 11.02 0.05
CA LYS A 126 -19.07 10.83 -1.40
C LYS A 126 -17.97 11.50 -2.23
N ALA A 127 -17.80 11.08 -3.48
CA ALA A 127 -16.90 11.76 -4.43
C ALA A 127 -17.40 13.19 -4.70
N LEU A 128 -16.67 14.16 -4.19
CA LEU A 128 -16.93 15.60 -4.28
C LEU A 128 -15.72 16.30 -4.92
N PRO A 129 -15.86 17.55 -5.40
CA PRO A 129 -14.74 18.32 -5.91
C PRO A 129 -13.57 18.34 -4.93
N HIS A 130 -12.37 18.10 -5.44
CA HIS A 130 -11.15 18.14 -4.66
C HIS A 130 -10.76 19.60 -4.39
N TYR A 131 -10.38 19.91 -3.15
CA TYR A 131 -10.12 21.30 -2.74
C TYR A 131 -8.83 21.91 -3.32
N THR A 132 -7.88 21.08 -3.77
CA THR A 132 -6.61 21.53 -4.38
C THR A 132 -6.42 21.10 -5.83
N ILE A 133 -7.30 20.22 -6.36
CA ILE A 133 -7.19 19.69 -7.73
C ILE A 133 -8.38 20.21 -8.53
N GLU A 134 -8.14 21.22 -9.36
CA GLU A 134 -9.18 21.79 -10.22
C GLU A 134 -9.78 20.73 -11.13
N GLY A 135 -11.12 20.57 -11.07
CA GLY A 135 -11.86 19.57 -11.84
C GLY A 135 -11.67 18.12 -11.38
N GLY A 136 -10.87 17.89 -10.33
CA GLY A 136 -10.71 16.57 -9.72
C GLY A 136 -11.82 16.26 -8.73
N LEU A 137 -12.00 14.96 -8.43
CA LEU A 137 -12.93 14.46 -7.41
C LEU A 137 -12.18 13.64 -6.38
N VAL A 138 -12.62 13.70 -5.13
CA VAL A 138 -12.13 12.83 -4.04
C VAL A 138 -13.29 12.27 -3.24
N GLY A 139 -13.28 10.97 -2.95
CA GLY A 139 -14.18 10.27 -2.07
C GLY A 139 -13.45 9.48 -1.00
N LEU A 140 -14.07 9.29 0.16
CA LEU A 140 -13.54 8.46 1.25
C LEU A 140 -14.53 7.34 1.53
N GLY A 141 -14.04 6.13 1.49
CA GLY A 141 -14.78 4.94 1.88
C GLY A 141 -13.98 4.10 2.88
N ARG A 142 -14.58 3.01 3.30
CA ARG A 142 -13.95 1.99 4.13
C ARG A 142 -14.11 0.64 3.46
N ASP A 143 -13.08 -0.18 3.54
CA ASP A 143 -13.18 -1.58 3.18
C ASP A 143 -13.85 -2.41 4.28
N LEU A 144 -13.75 -3.73 4.18
CA LEU A 144 -14.41 -4.67 5.09
C LEU A 144 -13.76 -4.73 6.48
N ASP A 145 -12.51 -4.34 6.60
CA ASP A 145 -11.71 -4.31 7.83
C ASP A 145 -11.43 -2.88 8.31
N ASN A 146 -12.27 -1.92 7.88
CA ASN A 146 -12.26 -0.52 8.29
C ASN A 146 -11.05 0.31 7.82
N TYR A 147 -10.23 -0.21 6.88
CA TYR A 147 -9.19 0.60 6.24
C TYR A 147 -9.80 1.75 5.44
N VAL A 148 -9.22 2.94 5.58
CA VAL A 148 -9.65 4.10 4.78
C VAL A 148 -9.21 3.90 3.35
N VAL A 149 -10.17 3.88 2.43
CA VAL A 149 -9.96 3.83 0.98
C VAL A 149 -10.31 5.19 0.39
N GLU A 150 -9.27 5.96 0.06
CA GLU A 150 -9.44 7.25 -0.63
C GLU A 150 -9.40 7.04 -2.13
N ILE A 151 -10.42 7.52 -2.81
CA ILE A 151 -10.57 7.42 -4.26
C ILE A 151 -10.39 8.81 -4.86
N ILE A 152 -9.36 8.96 -5.69
CA ILE A 152 -9.05 10.22 -6.38
C ILE A 152 -9.29 10.04 -7.88
N GLN A 153 -10.00 10.97 -8.46
CA GLN A 153 -10.11 11.14 -9.91
C GLN A 153 -9.48 12.48 -10.26
N TRP A 154 -8.46 12.44 -11.09
CA TRP A 154 -7.88 13.64 -11.67
C TRP A 154 -8.81 14.22 -12.75
N LYS A 155 -8.64 15.49 -13.08
CA LYS A 155 -9.32 16.08 -14.24
C LYS A 155 -8.94 15.28 -15.48
N ALA A 156 -9.92 14.87 -16.27
CA ALA A 156 -9.64 14.32 -17.60
C ALA A 156 -8.96 15.41 -18.45
N ASN A 157 -7.82 15.08 -19.03
CA ASN A 157 -7.13 15.94 -19.99
C ASN A 157 -7.93 16.04 -21.29
#